data_18c789c84916ab6317d563abe448aa44
#
_entry.id   18c789c84916ab6317d563abe448aa44
#
_cell.length_a   1.000
_cell.length_b   1.000
_cell.length_c   1.000
_cell.angle_alpha   90.00
_cell.angle_beta   90.00
_cell.angle_gamma   90.00
#
_symmetry.space_group_name_H-M   'P 1'
#
loop_
_entity.id
_entity.type
_entity.pdbx_description
1 polymer ?
#
loop_
_entity_poly.entity_id
_entity_poly.type
_entity_poly.pdbx_seq_one_letter_code
_entity_poly.pdbx_strand_id
1 'polypeptide(L)'
;KHTDILSHHAIAAGRYAPQKGFDMLISAWAIVARKHPEWQLSIYGEGDLKDQLQKQIDELGLKDKCMLCHTVANIADKYCMSSIFVLSSRYEGFGLVLAEAMAYGVPCVSFACPHGPSDIIRNSEDGLLVEKENVEELADRICYLIDNESVRCEMGKKARENVERFMPENV
;
A
#
# COMPACT_ATOMS: atom_id res chain seq x y z
N LYS A 1 -0.14 -3.71 -19.19
CA LYS A 1 -0.95 -2.61 -18.68
C LYS A 1 -0.07 -1.61 -17.93
N HIS A 2 -0.40 -0.34 -18.03
CA HIS A 2 0.31 0.71 -17.32
C HIS A 2 -0.50 1.15 -16.11
N THR A 3 0.20 1.42 -15.02
CA THR A 3 -0.42 1.96 -13.82
C THR A 3 -0.83 3.40 -14.04
N ASP A 4 -2.01 3.77 -13.55
CA ASP A 4 -2.44 5.18 -13.54
C ASP A 4 -1.81 5.87 -12.33
N ILE A 5 -0.56 6.23 -12.46
CA ILE A 5 0.24 6.82 -11.39
C ILE A 5 -0.25 8.23 -11.02
N LEU A 6 -1.12 8.80 -11.83
CA LEU A 6 -1.69 10.12 -11.59
C LEU A 6 -3.05 10.08 -10.90
N SER A 7 -3.62 8.89 -10.69
CA SER A 7 -4.86 8.77 -9.95
C SER A 7 -4.64 9.19 -8.49
N HIS A 8 -5.68 9.71 -7.86
CA HIS A 8 -5.63 10.07 -6.43
C HIS A 8 -6.09 8.89 -5.59
N HIS A 9 -5.48 7.73 -5.82
CA HIS A 9 -5.93 6.49 -5.21
C HIS A 9 -4.76 5.66 -4.70
N ALA A 10 -4.85 5.27 -3.41
CA ALA A 10 -3.93 4.33 -2.81
C ALA A 10 -4.64 3.00 -2.58
N ILE A 11 -3.89 1.92 -2.58
CA ILE A 11 -4.44 0.58 -2.43
C ILE A 11 -3.64 -0.23 -1.41
N ALA A 12 -4.35 -1.08 -0.68
CA ALA A 12 -3.78 -2.13 0.14
C ALA A 12 -4.60 -3.40 -0.10
N ALA A 13 -4.00 -4.56 0.14
CA ALA A 13 -4.68 -5.83 -0.08
C ALA A 13 -4.19 -6.87 0.91
N GLY A 14 -5.10 -7.70 1.40
CA GLY A 14 -4.78 -8.78 2.31
C GLY A 14 -5.96 -9.15 3.20
N ARG A 15 -5.76 -10.17 4.00
CA ARG A 15 -6.78 -10.61 4.96
C ARG A 15 -6.98 -9.55 6.03
N TYR A 16 -8.22 -9.38 6.46
CA TYR A 16 -8.54 -8.49 7.58
C TYR A 16 -8.24 -9.24 8.87
N ALA A 17 -6.96 -9.33 9.17
CA ALA A 17 -6.40 -10.05 10.31
C ALA A 17 -5.33 -9.17 10.98
N PRO A 18 -5.03 -9.41 12.27
CA PRO A 18 -4.06 -8.56 12.99
C PRO A 18 -2.69 -8.46 12.29
N GLN A 19 -2.27 -9.54 11.64
CA GLN A 19 -1.00 -9.58 10.91
C GLN A 19 -0.86 -8.46 9.90
N LYS A 20 -1.93 -8.11 9.19
CA LYS A 20 -1.86 -7.14 8.09
C LYS A 20 -1.82 -5.68 8.55
N GLY A 21 -2.09 -5.42 9.84
CA GLY A 21 -1.93 -4.08 10.39
C GLY A 21 -2.81 -3.00 9.78
N PHE A 22 -3.97 -3.37 9.24
CA PHE A 22 -4.87 -2.38 8.63
C PHE A 22 -5.40 -1.36 9.63
N ASP A 23 -5.44 -1.71 10.91
CA ASP A 23 -5.77 -0.74 11.97
C ASP A 23 -4.76 0.41 11.99
N MET A 24 -3.48 0.11 11.82
CA MET A 24 -2.43 1.13 11.75
C MET A 24 -2.52 1.92 10.45
N LEU A 25 -2.84 1.26 9.35
CA LEU A 25 -3.01 1.94 8.06
C LEU A 25 -4.17 2.92 8.09
N ILE A 26 -5.30 2.53 8.68
CA ILE A 26 -6.46 3.42 8.81
C ILE A 26 -6.09 4.64 9.66
N SER A 27 -5.37 4.43 10.76
CA SER A 27 -4.90 5.55 11.59
C SER A 27 -3.96 6.48 10.81
N ALA A 28 -3.05 5.92 10.02
CA ALA A 28 -2.17 6.70 9.16
C ALA A 28 -2.99 7.47 8.12
N TRP A 29 -4.01 6.83 7.54
CA TRP A 29 -4.84 7.47 6.54
C TRP A 29 -5.65 8.64 7.09
N ALA A 30 -6.00 8.62 8.37
CA ALA A 30 -6.63 9.78 9.02
C ALA A 30 -5.74 11.02 8.94
N ILE A 31 -4.42 10.83 9.04
CA ILE A 31 -3.45 11.92 8.90
C ILE A 31 -3.37 12.36 7.44
N VAL A 32 -3.25 11.40 6.53
CA VAL A 32 -3.13 11.67 5.09
C VAL A 32 -4.37 12.42 4.57
N ALA A 33 -5.56 11.96 4.95
CA ALA A 33 -6.81 12.54 4.47
C ALA A 33 -7.01 13.98 4.90
N ARG A 34 -6.46 14.38 6.04
CA ARG A 34 -6.53 15.78 6.48
C ARG A 34 -5.70 16.69 5.59
N LYS A 35 -4.55 16.20 5.12
CA LYS A 35 -3.65 16.95 4.25
C LYS A 35 -4.06 16.87 2.79
N HIS A 36 -4.64 15.75 2.39
CA HIS A 36 -4.97 15.45 0.99
C HIS A 36 -6.39 14.89 0.90
N PRO A 37 -7.41 15.72 1.13
CA PRO A 37 -8.79 15.23 1.17
C PRO A 37 -9.31 14.65 -0.15
N GLU A 38 -8.64 14.91 -1.26
CA GLU A 38 -9.03 14.37 -2.58
C GLU A 38 -8.51 12.95 -2.81
N TRP A 39 -7.66 12.45 -1.92
CA TRP A 39 -7.12 11.09 -2.03
C TRP A 39 -8.01 10.08 -1.32
N GLN A 40 -8.07 8.88 -1.87
CA GLN A 40 -8.84 7.78 -1.31
C GLN A 40 -7.98 6.54 -1.17
N LEU A 41 -8.27 5.72 -0.16
CA LEU A 41 -7.63 4.44 0.09
C LEU A 41 -8.67 3.33 -0.05
N SER A 42 -8.34 2.30 -0.81
CA SER A 42 -9.15 1.08 -0.88
C SER A 42 -8.36 -0.09 -0.32
N ILE A 43 -8.97 -0.84 0.59
CA ILE A 43 -8.36 -2.02 1.21
C ILE A 43 -9.16 -3.24 0.75
N TYR A 44 -8.55 -4.05 -0.11
CA TYR A 44 -9.18 -5.23 -0.70
C TYR A 44 -8.89 -6.46 0.14
N GLY A 45 -9.93 -7.16 0.52
CA GLY A 45 -9.78 -8.39 1.29
C GLY A 45 -11.05 -8.76 2.03
N GLU A 46 -10.90 -9.69 2.97
CA GLU A 46 -11.97 -10.11 3.86
C GLU A 46 -11.34 -10.75 5.10
N GLY A 47 -12.11 -10.91 6.14
CA GLY A 47 -11.65 -11.53 7.38
C GLY A 47 -12.42 -11.07 8.61
N ASP A 48 -12.06 -11.64 9.74
CA ASP A 48 -12.79 -11.46 10.99
C ASP A 48 -12.78 -10.02 11.53
N LEU A 49 -11.77 -9.23 11.14
CA LEU A 49 -11.66 -7.86 11.64
C LEU A 49 -12.48 -6.85 10.86
N LYS A 50 -13.26 -7.28 9.86
CA LYS A 50 -14.01 -6.36 9.01
C LYS A 50 -14.84 -5.35 9.79
N ASP A 51 -15.62 -5.82 10.74
CA ASP A 51 -16.50 -4.94 11.50
C ASP A 51 -15.73 -3.97 12.39
N GLN A 52 -14.65 -4.44 13.01
CA GLN A 52 -13.78 -3.59 13.82
C GLN A 52 -13.12 -2.51 12.97
N LEU A 53 -12.63 -2.86 11.79
CA LEU A 53 -11.98 -1.91 10.90
C LEU A 53 -12.99 -0.89 10.38
N GLN A 54 -14.18 -1.33 10.03
CA GLN A 54 -15.23 -0.41 9.58
C GLN A 54 -15.62 0.57 10.69
N LYS A 55 -15.72 0.07 11.93
CA LYS A 55 -16.01 0.93 13.07
C LYS A 55 -14.93 1.99 13.24
N GLN A 56 -13.67 1.61 13.11
CA GLN A 56 -12.54 2.54 13.20
C GLN A 56 -12.63 3.63 12.11
N ILE A 57 -12.94 3.23 10.88
CA ILE A 57 -13.12 4.16 9.76
C ILE A 57 -14.22 5.16 10.09
N ASP A 58 -15.36 4.67 10.59
CA ASP A 58 -16.51 5.51 10.91
C ASP A 58 -16.19 6.47 12.05
N GLU A 59 -15.54 5.99 13.11
CA GLU A 59 -15.16 6.83 14.26
C GLU A 59 -14.17 7.92 13.90
N LEU A 60 -13.30 7.66 12.93
CA LEU A 60 -12.33 8.65 12.48
C LEU A 60 -12.87 9.59 11.40
N GLY A 61 -14.15 9.42 11.01
CA GLY A 61 -14.75 10.26 10.00
C GLY A 61 -14.20 10.02 8.59
N LEU A 62 -13.73 8.82 8.30
CA LEU A 62 -13.08 8.47 7.04
C LEU A 62 -13.99 7.74 6.05
N LYS A 63 -15.29 7.76 6.26
CA LYS A 63 -16.23 6.96 5.48
C LYS A 63 -16.09 7.13 3.97
N ASP A 64 -15.82 8.35 3.50
CA ASP A 64 -15.66 8.65 2.09
C ASP A 64 -14.20 8.68 1.65
N LYS A 65 -13.26 8.40 2.56
CA LYS A 65 -11.82 8.51 2.31
C LYS A 65 -11.09 7.18 2.39
N CYS A 66 -11.68 6.18 3.03
CA CYS A 66 -11.07 4.86 3.22
C CYS A 66 -12.17 3.81 3.13
N MET A 67 -12.07 2.91 2.18
CA MET A 67 -13.10 1.91 1.93
C MET A 67 -12.56 0.50 2.08
N LEU A 68 -13.33 -0.34 2.80
CA LEU A 68 -13.09 -1.77 2.83
C LEU A 68 -13.81 -2.38 1.64
N CYS A 69 -13.04 -2.95 0.72
CA CYS A 69 -13.56 -3.55 -0.50
C CYS A 69 -13.51 -5.08 -0.37
N HIS A 70 -14.33 -5.75 -1.16
CA HIS A 70 -14.33 -7.21 -1.17
C HIS A 70 -13.10 -7.75 -1.89
N THR A 71 -12.77 -9.01 -1.60
CA THR A 71 -11.79 -9.74 -2.40
C THR A 71 -12.29 -9.78 -3.85
N VAL A 72 -11.37 -9.52 -4.79
CA VAL A 72 -11.68 -9.53 -6.22
C VAL A 72 -10.84 -10.59 -6.93
N ALA A 73 -11.40 -11.17 -7.99
CA ALA A 73 -10.73 -12.21 -8.76
C ALA A 73 -9.49 -11.69 -9.49
N ASN A 74 -9.52 -10.43 -9.91
CA ASN A 74 -8.40 -9.82 -10.65
C ASN A 74 -7.95 -8.55 -9.98
N ILE A 75 -7.12 -8.69 -8.95
CA ILE A 75 -6.56 -7.56 -8.21
C ILE A 75 -5.62 -6.72 -9.10
N ALA A 76 -5.07 -7.31 -10.15
CA ALA A 76 -4.17 -6.62 -11.06
C ALA A 76 -4.81 -5.35 -11.65
N ASP A 77 -6.09 -5.41 -12.01
CA ASP A 77 -6.78 -4.24 -12.54
C ASP A 77 -6.83 -3.11 -11.49
N LYS A 78 -6.96 -3.48 -10.22
CA LYS A 78 -6.99 -2.50 -9.13
C LYS A 78 -5.63 -1.86 -8.92
N TYR A 79 -4.56 -2.65 -9.03
CA TYR A 79 -3.20 -2.09 -8.98
C TYR A 79 -3.00 -1.07 -10.10
N CYS A 80 -3.43 -1.40 -11.32
CA CYS A 80 -3.28 -0.51 -12.47
C CYS A 80 -4.05 0.80 -12.32
N MET A 81 -5.08 0.83 -11.48
CA MET A 81 -5.88 2.03 -11.21
C MET A 81 -5.37 2.83 -10.02
N SER A 82 -4.27 2.42 -9.42
CA SER A 82 -3.76 3.01 -8.17
C SER A 82 -2.41 3.65 -8.36
N SER A 83 -2.13 4.68 -7.58
CA SER A 83 -0.88 5.43 -7.64
C SER A 83 0.12 5.01 -6.57
N ILE A 84 -0.35 4.44 -5.47
CA ILE A 84 0.49 4.06 -4.32
C ILE A 84 -0.07 2.76 -3.74
N PHE A 85 0.83 1.83 -3.44
CA PHE A 85 0.49 0.62 -2.68
C PHE A 85 1.07 0.73 -1.28
N VAL A 86 0.29 0.38 -0.26
CA VAL A 86 0.75 0.44 1.12
C VAL A 86 0.70 -0.94 1.77
N LEU A 87 1.79 -1.34 2.39
CA LEU A 87 1.85 -2.58 3.16
C LEU A 87 2.13 -2.24 4.63
N SER A 88 1.14 -2.47 5.48
CA SER A 88 1.19 -2.11 6.90
C SER A 88 1.34 -3.33 7.81
N SER A 89 1.82 -4.43 7.26
CA SER A 89 1.92 -5.69 7.99
C SER A 89 2.87 -5.63 9.18
N ARG A 90 2.49 -6.32 10.25
CA ARG A 90 3.35 -6.51 11.41
C ARG A 90 4.44 -7.53 11.10
N TYR A 91 4.14 -8.51 10.26
CA TYR A 91 5.11 -9.49 9.77
C TYR A 91 4.64 -10.05 8.42
N GLU A 92 5.59 -10.50 7.61
CA GLU A 92 5.33 -11.08 6.29
C GLU A 92 6.24 -12.28 6.07
N GLY A 93 5.74 -13.26 5.29
CA GLY A 93 6.56 -14.39 4.87
C GLY A 93 7.50 -13.97 3.74
N PHE A 94 6.96 -13.83 2.53
CA PHE A 94 7.75 -13.48 1.34
C PHE A 94 7.40 -12.11 0.75
N GLY A 95 6.32 -11.49 1.19
CA GLY A 95 5.89 -10.22 0.62
C GLY A 95 5.39 -10.33 -0.81
N LEU A 96 4.70 -11.42 -1.16
CA LEU A 96 4.20 -11.65 -2.53
C LEU A 96 3.29 -10.52 -3.02
N VAL A 97 2.41 -10.02 -2.17
CA VAL A 97 1.50 -8.94 -2.50
C VAL A 97 2.28 -7.68 -2.89
N LEU A 98 3.39 -7.43 -2.19
CA LEU A 98 4.26 -6.31 -2.46
C LEU A 98 4.94 -6.46 -3.83
N ALA A 99 5.50 -7.65 -4.09
CA ALA A 99 6.15 -7.93 -5.37
C ALA A 99 5.15 -7.82 -6.53
N GLU A 100 3.92 -8.26 -6.33
CA GLU A 100 2.87 -8.13 -7.34
C GLU A 100 2.58 -6.66 -7.66
N ALA A 101 2.41 -5.82 -6.65
CA ALA A 101 2.16 -4.39 -6.88
C ALA A 101 3.33 -3.75 -7.62
N MET A 102 4.56 -4.07 -7.21
CA MET A 102 5.76 -3.57 -7.88
C MET A 102 5.83 -4.00 -9.35
N ALA A 103 5.41 -5.22 -9.65
CA ALA A 103 5.41 -5.74 -11.02
C ALA A 103 4.49 -4.93 -11.94
N TYR A 104 3.46 -4.30 -11.38
CA TYR A 104 2.57 -3.42 -12.13
C TYR A 104 3.03 -1.95 -12.11
N GLY A 105 4.19 -1.69 -11.55
CA GLY A 105 4.75 -0.35 -11.53
C GLY A 105 4.12 0.58 -10.51
N VAL A 106 3.52 0.03 -9.46
CA VAL A 106 2.94 0.83 -8.38
C VAL A 106 4.01 1.09 -7.33
N PRO A 107 4.34 2.34 -7.04
CA PRO A 107 5.31 2.62 -5.97
C PRO A 107 4.72 2.23 -4.62
N CYS A 108 5.55 1.62 -3.78
CA CYS A 108 5.10 1.02 -2.53
C CYS A 108 5.68 1.74 -1.32
N VAL A 109 4.86 1.87 -0.28
CA VAL A 109 5.30 2.30 1.05
C VAL A 109 5.01 1.13 1.99
N SER A 110 6.01 0.65 2.69
CA SER A 110 5.87 -0.54 3.53
C SER A 110 6.59 -0.40 4.86
N PHE A 111 6.00 -0.94 5.93
CA PHE A 111 6.75 -1.17 7.15
C PHE A 111 7.92 -2.11 6.84
N ALA A 112 9.05 -1.87 7.48
CA ALA A 112 10.27 -2.67 7.31
C ALA A 112 10.20 -3.94 8.15
N CYS A 113 9.28 -4.85 7.80
CA CYS A 113 9.17 -6.15 8.45
C CYS A 113 10.40 -6.99 8.10
N PRO A 114 10.92 -7.78 9.06
CA PRO A 114 11.96 -8.75 8.74
C PRO A 114 11.43 -9.73 7.70
N HIS A 115 12.28 -10.11 6.74
CA HIS A 115 11.93 -10.95 5.60
C HIS A 115 10.82 -10.31 4.76
N GLY A 116 10.74 -10.54 3.49
CA GLY A 116 9.75 -9.90 2.63
C GLY A 116 10.10 -8.45 2.30
N PRO A 117 9.39 -7.43 2.85
CA PRO A 117 9.61 -6.03 2.45
C PRO A 117 11.04 -5.54 2.52
N SER A 118 11.74 -5.85 3.62
CA SER A 118 13.13 -5.41 3.79
C SER A 118 14.08 -6.09 2.81
N ASP A 119 13.72 -7.25 2.29
CA ASP A 119 14.50 -7.99 1.31
C ASP A 119 14.16 -7.57 -0.13
N ILE A 120 12.96 -7.09 -0.35
CA ILE A 120 12.46 -6.76 -1.68
C ILE A 120 12.68 -5.30 -2.05
N ILE A 121 12.36 -4.38 -1.16
CA ILE A 121 12.44 -2.95 -1.42
C ILE A 121 13.86 -2.42 -1.17
N ARG A 122 14.36 -1.69 -2.15
CA ARG A 122 15.57 -0.87 -1.98
C ARG A 122 15.07 0.52 -1.63
N ASN A 123 15.21 0.88 -0.35
CA ASN A 123 14.63 2.10 0.18
C ASN A 123 15.05 3.34 -0.62
N SER A 124 14.06 4.14 -0.96
CA SER A 124 14.17 5.38 -1.75
C SER A 124 14.47 5.16 -3.24
N GLU A 125 14.69 3.93 -3.68
CA GLU A 125 14.89 3.62 -5.10
C GLU A 125 13.61 3.09 -5.73
N ASP A 126 13.14 1.93 -5.27
CA ASP A 126 11.98 1.26 -5.85
C ASP A 126 10.81 1.12 -4.87
N GLY A 127 10.88 1.82 -3.76
CA GLY A 127 9.85 1.86 -2.74
C GLY A 127 10.35 2.59 -1.51
N LEU A 128 9.50 2.77 -0.52
CA LEU A 128 9.85 3.40 0.74
C LEU A 128 9.63 2.42 1.89
N LEU A 129 10.67 2.25 2.71
CA LEU A 129 10.59 1.47 3.93
C LEU A 129 10.41 2.41 5.11
N VAL A 130 9.51 2.04 5.99
CA VAL A 130 9.14 2.84 7.16
C VAL A 130 9.41 1.99 8.40
N GLU A 131 9.84 2.62 9.48
CA GLU A 131 10.05 1.91 10.74
C GLU A 131 8.79 1.12 11.12
N LYS A 132 8.97 -0.14 11.48
CA LYS A 132 7.88 -1.05 11.82
C LYS A 132 6.96 -0.44 12.87
N GLU A 133 5.67 -0.45 12.58
CA GLU A 133 4.60 0.04 13.45
C GLU A 133 4.63 1.55 13.74
N ASN A 134 5.43 2.31 13.01
CA ASN A 134 5.43 3.77 13.14
C ASN A 134 4.36 4.38 12.23
N VAL A 135 3.18 4.59 12.78
CA VAL A 135 2.01 5.10 12.06
C VAL A 135 2.25 6.50 11.49
N GLU A 136 2.89 7.37 12.28
CA GLU A 136 3.14 8.76 11.85
C GLU A 136 4.12 8.81 10.69
N GLU A 137 5.17 8.01 10.73
CA GLU A 137 6.13 7.93 9.64
C GLU A 137 5.48 7.32 8.40
N LEU A 138 4.61 6.33 8.57
CA LEU A 138 3.86 5.75 7.46
C LEU A 138 3.05 6.83 6.74
N ALA A 139 2.30 7.63 7.50
CA ALA A 139 1.53 8.73 6.93
C ALA A 139 2.44 9.75 6.24
N ASP A 140 3.57 10.09 6.85
CA ASP A 140 4.53 11.04 6.29
C ASP A 140 5.09 10.58 4.95
N ARG A 141 5.45 9.31 4.84
CA ARG A 141 6.00 8.76 3.60
C ARG A 141 4.95 8.64 2.49
N ILE A 142 3.71 8.33 2.85
CA ILE A 142 2.61 8.35 1.90
C ILE A 142 2.42 9.78 1.37
N CYS A 143 2.37 10.76 2.24
CA CYS A 143 2.24 12.16 1.83
C CYS A 143 3.42 12.61 0.97
N TYR A 144 4.62 12.15 1.27
CA TYR A 144 5.80 12.45 0.46
C TYR A 144 5.58 12.02 -1.00
N LEU A 145 5.06 10.82 -1.23
CA LEU A 145 4.77 10.34 -2.59
C LEU A 145 3.61 11.11 -3.23
N ILE A 146 2.62 11.49 -2.44
CA ILE A 146 1.51 12.30 -2.95
C ILE A 146 2.02 13.65 -3.42
N ASP A 147 2.88 14.29 -2.64
CA ASP A 147 3.39 15.63 -2.93
C ASP A 147 4.44 15.66 -4.05
N ASN A 148 5.03 14.52 -4.38
CA ASN A 148 6.13 14.44 -5.33
C ASN A 148 5.80 13.50 -6.50
N GLU A 149 5.00 13.99 -7.44
CA GLU A 149 4.55 13.21 -8.58
C GLU A 149 5.69 12.60 -9.39
N SER A 150 6.75 13.37 -9.64
CA SER A 150 7.90 12.88 -10.43
C SER A 150 8.64 11.76 -9.71
N VAL A 151 8.76 11.86 -8.38
CA VAL A 151 9.37 10.80 -7.56
C VAL A 151 8.49 9.55 -7.62
N ARG A 152 7.18 9.73 -7.50
CA ARG A 152 6.22 8.63 -7.56
C ARG A 152 6.30 7.88 -8.89
N CYS A 153 6.35 8.61 -10.00
CA CYS A 153 6.48 8.03 -11.35
C CYS A 153 7.78 7.27 -11.51
N GLU A 154 8.89 7.86 -11.12
CA GLU A 154 10.21 7.24 -11.26
C GLU A 154 10.35 6.01 -10.37
N MET A 155 9.84 6.10 -9.15
CA MET A 155 9.87 4.98 -8.21
C MET A 155 9.05 3.79 -8.72
N GLY A 156 7.87 4.04 -9.26
CA GLY A 156 7.04 2.99 -9.85
C GLY A 156 7.73 2.29 -11.00
N LYS A 157 8.42 3.05 -11.84
CA LYS A 157 9.18 2.51 -12.96
C LYS A 157 10.31 1.61 -12.47
N LYS A 158 11.06 2.05 -11.47
CA LYS A 158 12.16 1.27 -10.89
C LYS A 158 11.64 0.03 -10.18
N ALA A 159 10.49 0.13 -9.53
CA ALA A 159 9.86 -1.02 -8.87
C ALA A 159 9.58 -2.12 -9.89
N ARG A 160 9.01 -1.74 -11.04
CA ARG A 160 8.70 -2.68 -12.11
C ARG A 160 9.96 -3.33 -12.67
N GLU A 161 11.02 -2.56 -12.87
CA GLU A 161 12.28 -3.09 -13.39
C GLU A 161 12.97 -4.02 -12.39
N ASN A 162 13.02 -3.61 -11.12
CA ASN A 162 13.80 -4.31 -10.10
C ASN A 162 13.13 -5.56 -9.56
N VAL A 163 11.81 -5.61 -9.56
CA VAL A 163 11.08 -6.75 -9.00
C VAL A 163 11.21 -8.02 -9.84
N GLU A 164 11.61 -7.89 -11.09
CA GLU A 164 11.74 -9.04 -12.00
C GLU A 164 12.59 -10.16 -11.40
N ARG A 165 13.58 -9.82 -10.58
CA ARG A 165 14.45 -10.80 -9.92
C ARG A 165 13.70 -11.74 -8.96
N PHE A 166 12.49 -11.37 -8.57
CA PHE A 166 11.66 -12.16 -7.64
C PHE A 166 10.49 -12.84 -8.35
N MET A 167 10.35 -12.68 -9.67
CA MET A 167 9.20 -13.21 -10.40
C MET A 167 9.42 -14.65 -10.84
N PRO A 168 8.41 -15.51 -10.67
CA PRO A 168 8.53 -16.94 -11.00
C PRO A 168 8.84 -17.27 -12.45
N GLU A 169 8.46 -16.45 -13.40
CA GLU A 169 8.72 -16.74 -14.82
C GLU A 169 10.20 -16.67 -15.18
N ASN A 170 11.01 -16.16 -14.28
CA ASN A 170 12.45 -16.17 -14.44
C ASN A 170 13.06 -17.46 -13.92
N VAL A 171 12.22 -18.34 -13.53
CA VAL A 171 12.61 -19.66 -13.01
C VAL A 171 12.41 -20.69 -14.10
#